data_b95c9f11ac67f7932336ed6df56b0c2e
#
_entry.id   b95c9f11ac67f7932336ed6df56b0c2e
#
_cell.length_a   1.000
_cell.length_b   1.000
_cell.length_c   1.000
_cell.angle_alpha   90.00
_cell.angle_beta   90.00
_cell.angle_gamma   90.00
#
_symmetry.space_group_name_H-M   'P 1'
#
loop_
_entity.id
_entity.type
_entity.pdbx_description
1 polymer ?
#
loop_
_entity_poly.entity_id
_entity_poly.type
_entity_poly.pdbx_seq_one_letter_code
_entity_poly.pdbx_strand_id
1 'polypeptide(L)'
;LVTLRLTVGDLSRIRVIGTLGAEFESRLAELRYAAPLEDEFSEWRRQVERRLHRVSTAAAPAPPPAPRAPAGPSPDGGHFRATAVEPFWGRIRGHLETQRELLGRTALADGVESALSRLHPAIDWDAPYLRVDNGQDAREIRLTGDGIALTPSLFACRPLVLEPDSSRRGLTTLVYNVPLDSESAACLWQGEEDGAAALRALLGHTRASVLESVRVPGSTGDISRRLHISKPSAGQHVSVLRRSGLVATERRSNLAVHRLTHLGEAVLGRPAVRAGPSTALR
;
A
#
# COMPACT_ATOMS: atom_id res chain seq x y z
N LEU A 1 5.88 27.45 1.11
CA LEU A 1 5.06 27.38 -0.10
C LEU A 1 5.93 27.02 -1.30
N VAL A 2 5.69 25.89 -1.96
CA VAL A 2 6.38 25.53 -3.22
C VAL A 2 5.45 25.82 -4.38
N THR A 3 5.95 26.53 -5.38
CA THR A 3 5.21 26.83 -6.62
C THR A 3 5.87 26.06 -7.76
N LEU A 4 5.13 25.13 -8.36
CA LEU A 4 5.54 24.41 -9.56
C LEU A 4 4.97 25.13 -10.78
N ARG A 5 5.82 25.57 -11.69
CA ARG A 5 5.39 26.10 -12.99
C ARG A 5 5.40 25.00 -14.02
N LEU A 6 4.22 24.64 -14.50
CA LEU A 6 4.01 23.56 -15.48
C LEU A 6 3.92 24.14 -16.90
N THR A 7 4.45 23.40 -17.84
CA THR A 7 4.23 23.62 -19.28
C THR A 7 3.09 22.75 -19.80
N VAL A 8 2.59 23.02 -20.99
CA VAL A 8 1.62 22.13 -21.67
C VAL A 8 2.18 20.72 -21.83
N GLY A 9 3.51 20.61 -22.07
CA GLY A 9 4.20 19.32 -22.13
C GLY A 9 4.16 18.55 -20.80
N ASP A 10 4.25 19.24 -19.67
CA ASP A 10 4.16 18.61 -18.35
C ASP A 10 2.75 18.12 -18.07
N LEU A 11 1.73 18.92 -18.39
CA LEU A 11 0.32 18.54 -18.22
C LEU A 11 -0.04 17.31 -19.05
N SER A 12 0.49 17.20 -20.27
CA SER A 12 0.24 16.05 -21.14
C SER A 12 0.97 14.76 -20.69
N ARG A 13 1.94 14.89 -19.79
CA ARG A 13 2.77 13.78 -19.29
C ARG A 13 2.62 13.55 -17.80
N ILE A 14 1.51 13.98 -17.22
CA ILE A 14 1.19 13.66 -15.82
C ILE A 14 1.09 12.14 -15.66
N ARG A 15 1.75 11.63 -14.63
CA ARG A 15 1.69 10.22 -14.25
C ARG A 15 1.11 10.08 -12.86
N VAL A 16 0.14 9.19 -12.69
CA VAL A 16 -0.39 8.87 -11.36
C VAL A 16 0.20 7.53 -10.92
N ILE A 17 1.01 7.56 -9.86
CA ILE A 17 1.70 6.40 -9.29
C ILE A 17 0.94 5.99 -8.02
N GLY A 18 0.76 4.70 -7.80
CA GLY A 18 0.00 4.20 -6.63
C GLY A 18 0.74 4.38 -5.30
N THR A 19 2.06 4.25 -5.31
CA THR A 19 2.90 4.42 -4.10
C THR A 19 4.38 4.45 -4.47
N LEU A 20 5.18 5.08 -3.62
CA LEU A 20 6.66 5.03 -3.67
C LEU A 20 7.24 3.83 -2.88
N GLY A 21 6.39 2.98 -2.35
CA GLY A 21 6.78 1.75 -1.68
C GLY A 21 6.77 1.81 -0.15
N ALA A 22 6.86 0.64 0.48
CA ALA A 22 6.79 0.49 1.94
C ALA A 22 7.93 1.22 2.67
N GLU A 23 9.10 1.32 2.07
CA GLU A 23 10.23 2.03 2.66
C GLU A 23 9.97 3.54 2.75
N PHE A 24 9.41 4.13 1.69
CA PHE A 24 9.06 5.55 1.68
C PHE A 24 7.96 5.84 2.70
N GLU A 25 6.89 5.05 2.70
CA GLU A 25 5.80 5.17 3.67
C GLU A 25 6.30 4.98 5.11
N SER A 26 7.29 4.11 5.35
CA SER A 26 7.87 3.88 6.68
C SER A 26 8.57 5.13 7.24
N ARG A 27 9.30 5.85 6.41
CA ARG A 27 9.96 7.10 6.83
C ARG A 27 8.93 8.17 7.25
N LEU A 28 7.80 8.24 6.53
CA LEU A 28 6.71 9.14 6.89
C LEU A 28 5.95 8.66 8.12
N ALA A 29 5.80 7.34 8.26
CA ALA A 29 5.19 6.72 9.43
C ALA A 29 5.97 6.96 10.73
N GLU A 30 7.31 6.99 10.68
CA GLU A 30 8.16 7.36 11.83
C GLU A 30 7.82 8.78 12.34
N LEU A 31 7.71 9.74 11.41
CA LEU A 31 7.33 11.11 11.75
C LEU A 31 5.90 11.18 12.32
N ARG A 32 4.99 10.41 11.73
CA ARG A 32 3.59 10.35 12.19
C ARG A 32 3.45 9.66 13.55
N TYR A 33 4.27 8.66 13.83
CA TYR A 33 4.30 7.95 15.10
C TYR A 33 4.76 8.86 16.24
N ALA A 34 5.75 9.72 15.98
CA ALA A 34 6.29 10.66 16.96
C ALA A 34 5.32 11.82 17.27
N ALA A 35 4.30 12.07 16.45
CA ALA A 35 3.34 13.15 16.67
C ALA A 35 2.20 12.67 17.60
N PRO A 36 2.01 13.29 18.78
CA PRO A 36 0.99 12.87 19.75
C PRO A 36 -0.38 13.46 19.36
N LEU A 37 -1.00 12.93 18.31
CA LEU A 37 -2.32 13.36 17.86
C LEU A 37 -3.34 12.22 18.09
N GLU A 38 -4.51 12.56 18.64
CA GLU A 38 -5.68 11.68 18.61
C GLU A 38 -6.34 11.84 17.24
N ASP A 39 -6.09 10.89 16.36
CA ASP A 39 -6.59 10.85 14.99
C ASP A 39 -6.88 9.39 14.57
N GLU A 40 -7.22 9.20 13.32
CA GLU A 40 -7.50 7.89 12.70
C GLU A 40 -6.32 6.91 12.77
N PHE A 41 -5.13 7.38 13.16
CA PHE A 41 -3.93 6.56 13.38
C PHE A 41 -3.76 6.11 14.84
N SER A 42 -4.66 6.47 15.74
CA SER A 42 -4.54 6.14 17.18
C SER A 42 -4.50 4.62 17.41
N GLU A 43 -5.32 3.83 16.70
CA GLU A 43 -5.29 2.37 16.80
C GLU A 43 -4.00 1.79 16.21
N TRP A 44 -3.54 2.32 15.08
CA TRP A 44 -2.26 1.94 14.50
C TRP A 44 -1.10 2.19 15.48
N ARG A 45 -1.03 3.37 16.11
CA ARG A 45 0.00 3.69 17.13
C ARG A 45 -0.02 2.71 18.28
N ARG A 46 -1.21 2.40 18.82
CA ARG A 46 -1.36 1.40 19.92
C ARG A 46 -0.86 0.02 19.50
N GLN A 47 -1.12 -0.40 18.29
CA GLN A 47 -0.66 -1.70 17.79
C GLN A 47 0.86 -1.71 17.57
N VAL A 48 1.43 -0.64 17.01
CA VAL A 48 2.88 -0.49 16.83
C VAL A 48 3.57 -0.52 18.20
N GLU A 49 3.07 0.24 19.17
CA GLU A 49 3.61 0.27 20.54
C GLU A 49 3.62 -1.11 21.18
N ARG A 50 2.50 -1.84 21.14
CA ARG A 50 2.41 -3.21 21.65
C ARG A 50 3.42 -4.15 20.99
N ARG A 51 3.68 -4.01 19.69
CA ARG A 51 4.63 -4.84 18.96
C ARG A 51 6.09 -4.47 19.31
N LEU A 52 6.39 -3.19 19.39
CA LEU A 52 7.72 -2.70 19.79
C LEU A 52 8.08 -3.15 21.21
N HIS A 53 7.15 -3.07 22.16
CA HIS A 53 7.36 -3.56 23.52
C HIS A 53 7.61 -5.06 23.58
N ARG A 54 6.89 -5.88 22.81
CA ARG A 54 7.12 -7.34 22.75
C ARG A 54 8.52 -7.70 22.25
N VAL A 55 9.06 -6.93 21.34
CA VAL A 55 10.41 -7.16 20.81
C VAL A 55 11.48 -6.66 21.79
N SER A 56 11.25 -5.53 22.43
CA SER A 56 12.17 -4.97 23.44
C SER A 56 12.30 -5.86 24.68
N THR A 57 11.21 -6.55 25.08
CA THR A 57 11.26 -7.51 26.20
C THR A 57 11.94 -8.84 25.85
N ALA A 58 12.13 -9.13 24.54
CA ALA A 58 12.87 -10.31 24.08
C ALA A 58 14.37 -10.03 23.88
N ALA A 59 14.80 -8.78 23.86
CA ALA A 59 16.19 -8.34 23.78
C ALA A 59 16.59 -7.69 25.11
N ALA A 60 17.70 -8.15 25.74
CA ALA A 60 18.22 -7.56 26.97
C ALA A 60 18.51 -6.06 26.80
N PRO A 61 18.30 -5.20 27.83
CA PRO A 61 18.35 -3.76 27.67
C PRO A 61 19.76 -3.26 27.43
N ALA A 62 19.97 -2.62 26.27
CA ALA A 62 21.09 -1.73 26.06
C ALA A 62 20.74 -0.31 26.53
N PRO A 63 21.69 0.47 27.10
CA PRO A 63 21.43 1.79 27.66
C PRO A 63 21.05 2.80 26.58
N PRO A 64 20.22 3.82 26.91
CA PRO A 64 19.71 4.77 25.93
C PRO A 64 20.82 5.67 25.39
N PRO A 65 20.90 5.88 24.07
CA PRO A 65 21.79 6.87 23.49
C PRO A 65 21.21 8.29 23.64
N ALA A 66 22.11 9.22 23.89
CA ALA A 66 21.82 10.65 23.99
C ALA A 66 21.25 11.24 22.68
N PRO A 67 20.44 12.34 22.74
CA PRO A 67 19.77 12.91 21.57
C PRO A 67 20.79 13.50 20.59
N ARG A 68 20.80 12.97 19.38
CA ARG A 68 21.58 13.49 18.24
C ARG A 68 20.66 13.83 17.09
N ALA A 69 20.95 14.97 16.45
CA ALA A 69 20.25 15.51 15.29
C ALA A 69 20.19 14.55 14.08
N PRO A 70 19.18 14.67 13.20
CA PRO A 70 18.90 13.69 12.15
C PRO A 70 19.90 13.80 11.00
N ALA A 71 20.77 12.80 10.86
CA ALA A 71 21.62 12.64 9.69
C ALA A 71 21.77 11.13 9.37
N GLY A 72 21.16 10.70 8.27
CA GLY A 72 21.37 9.38 7.68
C GLY A 72 20.30 8.34 8.05
N PRO A 73 20.20 7.23 7.29
CA PRO A 73 19.26 6.15 7.61
C PRO A 73 19.63 5.56 8.97
N SER A 74 18.69 5.67 9.92
CA SER A 74 18.85 5.06 11.24
C SER A 74 19.01 3.55 11.09
N PRO A 75 19.97 2.91 11.79
CA PRO A 75 20.07 1.44 11.83
C PRO A 75 18.77 0.75 12.32
N ASP A 76 17.92 1.47 13.03
CA ASP A 76 16.62 0.99 13.51
C ASP A 76 15.46 1.11 12.50
N GLY A 77 15.64 1.81 11.37
CA GLY A 77 14.56 2.04 10.37
C GLY A 77 14.01 0.74 9.77
N GLY A 78 14.84 -0.28 9.63
CA GLY A 78 14.41 -1.62 9.19
C GLY A 78 13.48 -2.31 10.19
N HIS A 79 13.75 -2.14 11.47
CA HIS A 79 12.95 -2.72 12.55
C HIS A 79 11.60 -2.00 12.68
N PHE A 80 11.59 -0.67 12.62
CA PHE A 80 10.34 0.10 12.65
C PHE A 80 9.46 -0.25 11.45
N ARG A 81 10.02 -0.33 10.25
CA ARG A 81 9.29 -0.74 9.04
C ARG A 81 8.63 -2.11 9.21
N ALA A 82 9.39 -3.11 9.66
CA ALA A 82 8.90 -4.47 9.88
C ALA A 82 7.77 -4.55 10.91
N THR A 83 7.77 -3.63 11.88
CA THR A 83 6.80 -3.62 12.99
C THR A 83 5.59 -2.73 12.69
N ALA A 84 5.80 -1.56 12.08
CA ALA A 84 4.81 -0.50 11.97
C ALA A 84 4.10 -0.45 10.60
N VAL A 85 4.75 -0.89 9.52
CA VAL A 85 4.22 -0.75 8.15
C VAL A 85 3.98 -2.09 7.48
N GLU A 86 4.96 -3.00 7.50
CA GLU A 86 4.87 -4.29 6.79
C GLU A 86 3.63 -5.12 7.17
N PRO A 87 3.21 -5.20 8.44
CA PRO A 87 2.00 -5.98 8.81
C PRO A 87 0.71 -5.44 8.20
N PHE A 88 0.69 -4.16 7.84
CA PHE A 88 -0.47 -3.47 7.25
C PHE A 88 -0.29 -3.20 5.76
N TRP A 89 0.91 -3.46 5.22
CA TRP A 89 1.30 -3.00 3.87
C TRP A 89 0.33 -3.41 2.77
N GLY A 90 -0.20 -4.63 2.82
CA GLY A 90 -1.18 -5.09 1.84
C GLY A 90 -2.42 -4.20 1.76
N ARG A 91 -2.96 -3.81 2.93
CA ARG A 91 -4.15 -2.96 3.05
C ARG A 91 -3.84 -1.51 2.73
N ILE A 92 -2.70 -0.99 3.24
CA ILE A 92 -2.21 0.36 2.91
C ILE A 92 -2.08 0.51 1.40
N ARG A 93 -1.39 -0.42 0.74
CA ARG A 93 -1.22 -0.41 -0.71
C ARG A 93 -2.55 -0.47 -1.45
N GLY A 94 -3.49 -1.32 -1.01
CA GLY A 94 -4.83 -1.40 -1.58
C GLY A 94 -5.59 -0.08 -1.48
N HIS A 95 -5.52 0.58 -0.33
CA HIS A 95 -6.13 1.90 -0.11
C HIS A 95 -5.51 2.97 -1.04
N LEU A 96 -4.19 3.06 -1.11
CA LEU A 96 -3.48 3.99 -1.98
C LEU A 96 -3.78 3.73 -3.48
N GLU A 97 -3.91 2.49 -3.89
CA GLU A 97 -4.28 2.13 -5.26
C GLU A 97 -5.72 2.56 -5.59
N THR A 98 -6.65 2.42 -4.63
CA THR A 98 -8.03 2.93 -4.77
C THR A 98 -8.03 4.45 -4.94
N GLN A 99 -7.23 5.19 -4.18
CA GLN A 99 -7.10 6.64 -4.32
C GLN A 99 -6.49 7.03 -5.68
N ARG A 100 -5.49 6.29 -6.14
CA ARG A 100 -4.92 6.47 -7.49
C ARG A 100 -5.99 6.28 -8.58
N GLU A 101 -6.80 5.23 -8.47
CA GLU A 101 -7.86 4.97 -9.45
C GLU A 101 -8.93 6.05 -9.42
N LEU A 102 -9.30 6.54 -8.25
CA LEU A 102 -10.26 7.63 -8.10
C LEU A 102 -9.76 8.90 -8.78
N LEU A 103 -8.50 9.29 -8.54
CA LEU A 103 -7.88 10.43 -9.21
C LEU A 103 -7.85 10.26 -10.72
N GLY A 104 -7.49 9.07 -11.20
CA GLY A 104 -7.49 8.75 -12.63
C GLY A 104 -8.88 8.85 -13.26
N ARG A 105 -9.93 8.39 -12.58
CA ARG A 105 -11.33 8.54 -13.02
C ARG A 105 -11.75 10.00 -13.08
N THR A 106 -11.42 10.80 -12.08
CA THR A 106 -11.70 12.25 -12.07
C THR A 106 -11.00 12.94 -13.24
N ALA A 107 -9.73 12.63 -13.48
CA ALA A 107 -8.97 13.20 -14.60
C ALA A 107 -9.57 12.83 -15.96
N LEU A 108 -10.10 11.62 -16.12
CA LEU A 108 -10.75 11.19 -17.37
C LEU A 108 -12.16 11.77 -17.55
N ALA A 109 -12.91 11.94 -16.46
CA ALA A 109 -14.29 12.44 -16.52
C ALA A 109 -14.36 13.97 -16.61
N ASP A 110 -13.60 14.66 -15.76
CA ASP A 110 -13.69 16.11 -15.52
C ASP A 110 -12.46 16.89 -16.04
N GLY A 111 -11.47 16.17 -16.57
CA GLY A 111 -10.22 16.76 -17.05
C GLY A 111 -9.14 16.85 -15.95
N VAL A 112 -7.90 17.00 -16.43
CA VAL A 112 -6.69 17.04 -15.59
C VAL A 112 -6.68 18.22 -14.62
N GLU A 113 -7.14 19.38 -15.06
CA GLU A 113 -7.20 20.60 -14.22
C GLU A 113 -8.13 20.42 -13.04
N SER A 114 -9.31 19.81 -13.27
CA SER A 114 -10.25 19.48 -12.20
C SER A 114 -9.67 18.46 -11.20
N ALA A 115 -8.91 17.49 -11.70
CA ALA A 115 -8.21 16.52 -10.85
C ALA A 115 -7.14 17.20 -9.98
N LEU A 116 -6.37 18.13 -10.53
CA LEU A 116 -5.36 18.89 -9.79
C LEU A 116 -5.97 19.79 -8.73
N SER A 117 -7.06 20.51 -9.05
CA SER A 117 -7.75 21.41 -8.12
C SER A 117 -8.40 20.70 -6.94
N ARG A 118 -8.71 19.39 -7.09
CA ARG A 118 -9.33 18.56 -6.04
C ARG A 118 -8.35 17.63 -5.33
N LEU A 119 -7.05 17.72 -5.67
CA LEU A 119 -6.06 16.76 -5.21
C LEU A 119 -5.89 16.78 -3.69
N HIS A 120 -5.78 17.97 -3.11
CA HIS A 120 -5.61 18.17 -1.68
C HIS A 120 -5.89 19.63 -1.29
N PRO A 121 -6.46 19.94 -0.11
CA PRO A 121 -6.76 21.31 0.32
C PRO A 121 -5.54 22.26 0.37
N ALA A 122 -4.34 21.72 0.62
CA ALA A 122 -3.10 22.49 0.61
C ALA A 122 -2.43 22.57 -0.77
N ILE A 123 -3.13 22.17 -1.83
CA ILE A 123 -2.67 22.24 -3.22
C ILE A 123 -3.67 23.07 -4.01
N ASP A 124 -3.16 24.14 -4.61
CA ASP A 124 -3.96 25.07 -5.42
C ASP A 124 -3.46 25.06 -6.87
N TRP A 125 -4.38 24.85 -7.80
CA TRP A 125 -4.11 24.89 -9.25
C TRP A 125 -4.65 26.19 -9.86
N ASP A 126 -3.75 27.02 -10.36
CA ASP A 126 -4.05 28.24 -11.09
C ASP A 126 -3.08 28.32 -12.28
N ALA A 127 -3.53 27.83 -13.41
CA ALA A 127 -2.70 27.61 -14.59
C ALA A 127 -1.81 28.80 -14.95
N PRO A 128 -0.53 28.60 -15.17
CA PRO A 128 0.23 27.36 -15.23
C PRO A 128 0.90 26.96 -13.88
N TYR A 129 0.41 27.43 -12.76
CA TYR A 129 1.04 27.28 -11.46
C TYR A 129 0.30 26.27 -10.58
N LEU A 130 1.03 25.30 -10.06
CA LEU A 130 0.58 24.40 -9.01
C LEU A 130 1.26 24.82 -7.70
N ARG A 131 0.49 25.44 -6.80
CA ARG A 131 0.98 25.92 -5.51
C ARG A 131 0.78 24.84 -4.46
N VAL A 132 1.81 24.53 -3.72
CA VAL A 132 1.81 23.48 -2.69
C VAL A 132 2.20 24.10 -1.34
N ASP A 133 1.25 24.18 -0.43
CA ASP A 133 1.53 24.60 0.94
C ASP A 133 2.04 23.41 1.76
N ASN A 134 3.35 23.32 1.87
CA ASN A 134 4.05 22.27 2.63
C ASN A 134 4.71 22.78 3.91
N GLY A 135 4.48 24.05 4.27
CA GLY A 135 5.06 24.69 5.44
C GLY A 135 6.57 24.99 5.33
N GLN A 136 7.15 24.89 4.11
CA GLN A 136 8.53 25.26 3.84
C GLN A 136 8.64 26.70 3.30
N ASP A 137 9.87 27.21 3.25
CA ASP A 137 10.16 28.52 2.65
C ASP A 137 9.67 28.58 1.18
N ALA A 138 9.31 29.79 0.77
CA ALA A 138 8.79 30.01 -0.58
C ALA A 138 9.87 29.73 -1.63
N ARG A 139 9.56 28.87 -2.59
CA ARG A 139 10.43 28.59 -3.74
C ARG A 139 9.62 28.27 -4.99
N GLU A 140 10.17 28.61 -6.13
CA GLU A 140 9.60 28.26 -7.45
C GLU A 140 10.46 27.18 -8.13
N ILE A 141 9.79 26.16 -8.66
CA ILE A 141 10.38 25.09 -9.44
C ILE A 141 9.76 25.14 -10.84
N ARG A 142 10.58 25.31 -11.85
CA ARG A 142 10.14 25.33 -13.26
C ARG A 142 10.34 23.96 -13.86
N LEU A 143 9.25 23.33 -14.28
CA LEU A 143 9.29 22.07 -14.99
C LEU A 143 9.64 22.31 -16.48
N THR A 144 10.26 21.33 -17.11
CA THR A 144 10.88 21.46 -18.44
C THR A 144 10.15 20.67 -19.53
N GLY A 145 8.93 20.19 -19.25
CA GLY A 145 8.12 19.42 -20.19
C GLY A 145 8.29 17.90 -20.06
N ASP A 146 9.07 17.43 -19.06
CA ASP A 146 9.25 15.99 -18.78
C ASP A 146 8.03 15.34 -18.08
N GLY A 147 7.15 16.19 -17.54
CA GLY A 147 5.97 15.79 -16.80
C GLY A 147 6.17 15.81 -15.29
N ILE A 148 5.11 15.47 -14.58
CA ILE A 148 5.09 15.37 -13.13
C ILE A 148 4.46 14.03 -12.71
N ALA A 149 4.98 13.41 -11.66
CA ALA A 149 4.37 12.26 -11.03
C ALA A 149 3.54 12.71 -9.82
N LEU A 150 2.30 12.21 -9.73
CA LEU A 150 1.43 12.39 -8.57
C LEU A 150 1.33 11.06 -7.83
N THR A 151 1.54 11.05 -6.52
CA THR A 151 1.45 9.83 -5.73
C THR A 151 0.75 10.07 -4.40
N PRO A 152 -0.27 9.29 -4.08
CA PRO A 152 -0.90 9.32 -2.77
C PRO A 152 0.05 8.73 -1.72
N SER A 153 -0.02 9.24 -0.50
CA SER A 153 0.64 8.70 0.68
C SER A 153 -0.32 8.68 1.86
N LEU A 154 -0.27 7.61 2.64
CA LEU A 154 -1.10 7.47 3.83
C LEU A 154 -0.51 8.24 5.02
N PHE A 155 0.81 8.17 5.17
CA PHE A 155 1.49 8.73 6.36
C PHE A 155 2.02 10.14 6.17
N ALA A 156 1.98 10.71 4.97
CA ALA A 156 2.35 12.10 4.78
C ALA A 156 1.46 13.01 5.62
N CYS A 157 2.05 13.89 6.42
CA CYS A 157 1.32 14.88 7.20
C CYS A 157 0.96 16.12 6.37
N ARG A 158 1.73 16.38 5.32
CA ARG A 158 1.57 17.50 4.37
C ARG A 158 2.04 17.04 2.99
N PRO A 159 1.60 17.71 1.92
CA PRO A 159 2.12 17.43 0.60
C PRO A 159 3.64 17.68 0.52
N LEU A 160 4.35 16.84 -0.23
CA LEU A 160 5.80 16.91 -0.41
C LEU A 160 6.13 16.98 -1.90
N VAL A 161 7.07 17.85 -2.26
CA VAL A 161 7.62 17.93 -3.61
C VAL A 161 9.01 17.32 -3.58
N LEU A 162 9.16 16.21 -4.27
CA LEU A 162 10.42 15.50 -4.44
C LEU A 162 10.99 15.85 -5.82
N GLU A 163 12.12 16.54 -5.83
CA GLU A 163 12.84 16.82 -7.04
C GLU A 163 13.73 15.63 -7.42
N PRO A 164 13.91 15.34 -8.71
CA PRO A 164 14.83 14.31 -9.14
C PRO A 164 16.26 14.69 -8.72
N ASP A 165 17.00 13.71 -8.24
CA ASP A 165 18.45 13.89 -8.03
C ASP A 165 19.10 14.27 -9.37
N SER A 166 19.93 15.31 -9.36
CA SER A 166 20.63 15.84 -10.54
C SER A 166 21.46 14.78 -11.29
N SER A 167 21.78 13.67 -10.62
CA SER A 167 22.49 12.51 -11.19
C SER A 167 21.56 11.47 -11.83
N ARG A 168 20.24 11.55 -11.62
CA ARG A 168 19.26 10.58 -12.14
C ARG A 168 18.16 11.30 -12.93
N ARG A 169 17.93 10.89 -14.17
CA ARG A 169 16.74 11.29 -14.93
C ARG A 169 15.50 10.78 -14.20
N GLY A 170 14.84 11.67 -13.46
CA GLY A 170 13.62 11.38 -12.73
C GLY A 170 12.57 12.46 -12.98
N LEU A 171 11.33 12.16 -12.67
CA LEU A 171 10.25 13.14 -12.69
C LEU A 171 10.17 13.84 -11.33
N THR A 172 9.90 15.15 -11.34
CA THR A 172 9.41 15.81 -10.14
C THR A 172 8.17 15.07 -9.66
N THR A 173 8.16 14.67 -8.39
CA THR A 173 7.07 13.89 -7.82
C THR A 173 6.38 14.68 -6.72
N LEU A 174 5.08 14.89 -6.89
CA LEU A 174 4.22 15.46 -5.86
C LEU A 174 3.59 14.32 -5.06
N VAL A 175 3.99 14.21 -3.81
CA VAL A 175 3.38 13.31 -2.84
C VAL A 175 2.30 14.08 -2.11
N TYR A 176 1.08 13.57 -2.10
CA TYR A 176 -0.03 14.18 -1.36
C TYR A 176 -0.63 13.19 -0.38
N ASN A 177 -0.99 13.69 0.81
CA ASN A 177 -1.65 12.84 1.79
C ASN A 177 -3.10 12.59 1.38
N VAL A 178 -3.53 11.36 1.56
CA VAL A 178 -4.93 10.98 1.36
C VAL A 178 -5.68 11.03 2.68
N PRO A 179 -6.91 11.55 2.69
CA PRO A 179 -7.71 11.54 3.91
C PRO A 179 -8.01 10.09 4.32
N LEU A 180 -7.95 9.84 5.60
CA LEU A 180 -8.32 8.56 6.20
C LEU A 180 -9.56 8.81 7.06
N ASP A 181 -10.70 8.25 6.66
CA ASP A 181 -11.90 8.26 7.48
C ASP A 181 -11.89 7.10 8.51
N SER A 182 -12.77 7.18 9.50
CA SER A 182 -12.82 6.20 10.60
C SER A 182 -13.15 4.77 10.11
N GLU A 183 -13.94 4.62 9.05
CA GLU A 183 -14.29 3.31 8.48
C GLU A 183 -13.08 2.69 7.77
N SER A 184 -12.41 3.46 6.92
CA SER A 184 -11.18 3.05 6.26
C SER A 184 -10.07 2.75 7.28
N ALA A 185 -9.95 3.57 8.33
CA ALA A 185 -9.01 3.35 9.41
C ALA A 185 -9.27 2.02 10.13
N ALA A 186 -10.53 1.74 10.47
CA ALA A 186 -10.90 0.46 11.08
C ALA A 186 -10.48 -0.72 10.20
N CYS A 187 -10.72 -0.65 8.88
CA CYS A 187 -10.30 -1.68 7.94
C CYS A 187 -8.79 -1.81 7.82
N LEU A 188 -8.06 -0.69 7.78
CA LEU A 188 -6.60 -0.68 7.63
C LEU A 188 -5.89 -1.27 8.86
N TRP A 189 -6.37 -0.91 10.05
CA TRP A 189 -5.71 -1.25 11.32
C TRP A 189 -6.24 -2.54 11.96
N GLN A 190 -7.17 -3.27 11.32
CA GLN A 190 -7.59 -4.59 11.79
C GLN A 190 -6.39 -5.52 11.96
N GLY A 191 -6.34 -6.27 13.05
CA GLY A 191 -5.35 -7.32 13.28
C GLY A 191 -5.46 -8.43 12.21
N GLU A 192 -4.37 -9.13 11.92
CA GLU A 192 -4.42 -10.31 11.04
C GLU A 192 -5.36 -11.39 11.58
N GLU A 193 -5.45 -11.51 12.91
CA GLU A 193 -6.35 -12.44 13.59
C GLU A 193 -7.83 -12.06 13.37
N ASP A 194 -8.15 -10.76 13.39
CA ASP A 194 -9.52 -10.27 13.15
C ASP A 194 -9.93 -10.50 11.70
N GLY A 195 -9.04 -10.26 10.74
CA GLY A 195 -9.29 -10.53 9.33
C GLY A 195 -9.49 -12.03 9.05
N ALA A 196 -8.68 -12.88 9.65
CA ALA A 196 -8.83 -14.34 9.55
C ALA A 196 -10.12 -14.83 10.22
N ALA A 197 -10.50 -14.26 11.37
CA ALA A 197 -11.75 -14.57 12.05
C ALA A 197 -12.97 -14.16 11.22
N ALA A 198 -12.98 -12.95 10.66
CA ALA A 198 -14.02 -12.46 9.76
C ALA A 198 -14.15 -13.34 8.51
N LEU A 199 -13.03 -13.75 7.91
CA LEU A 199 -13.01 -14.65 6.76
C LEU A 199 -13.60 -16.03 7.11
N ARG A 200 -13.27 -16.58 8.29
CA ARG A 200 -13.85 -17.83 8.78
C ARG A 200 -15.35 -17.71 9.05
N ALA A 201 -15.79 -16.58 9.58
CA ALA A 201 -17.22 -16.32 9.79
C ALA A 201 -17.98 -16.25 8.44
N LEU A 202 -17.39 -15.62 7.41
CA LEU A 202 -17.99 -15.48 6.10
C LEU A 202 -18.03 -16.79 5.31
N LEU A 203 -16.91 -17.49 5.21
CA LEU A 203 -16.76 -18.68 4.36
C LEU A 203 -17.05 -20.00 5.09
N GLY A 204 -17.02 -19.99 6.41
CA GLY A 204 -16.92 -21.16 7.27
C GLY A 204 -15.47 -21.64 7.39
N HIS A 205 -15.14 -22.20 8.57
CA HIS A 205 -13.78 -22.55 8.98
C HIS A 205 -13.01 -23.37 7.92
N THR A 206 -13.61 -24.47 7.46
CA THR A 206 -12.92 -25.39 6.51
C THR A 206 -12.66 -24.75 5.16
N ARG A 207 -13.62 -23.96 4.62
CA ARG A 207 -13.42 -23.26 3.33
C ARG A 207 -12.37 -22.17 3.43
N ALA A 208 -12.35 -21.42 4.51
CA ALA A 208 -11.31 -20.43 4.77
C ALA A 208 -9.93 -21.10 4.83
N SER A 209 -9.79 -22.20 5.58
CA SER A 209 -8.53 -22.95 5.64
C SER A 209 -8.11 -23.53 4.28
N VAL A 210 -9.07 -24.03 3.47
CA VAL A 210 -8.77 -24.46 2.09
C VAL A 210 -8.28 -23.29 1.24
N LEU A 211 -8.93 -22.12 1.30
CA LEU A 211 -8.50 -20.93 0.56
C LEU A 211 -7.08 -20.50 0.98
N GLU A 212 -6.81 -20.49 2.28
CA GLU A 212 -5.45 -20.21 2.80
C GLU A 212 -4.42 -21.22 2.33
N SER A 213 -4.73 -22.51 2.31
CA SER A 213 -3.81 -23.57 1.89
C SER A 213 -3.40 -23.46 0.41
N VAL A 214 -4.28 -22.87 -0.43
CA VAL A 214 -4.04 -22.66 -1.88
C VAL A 214 -3.10 -21.47 -2.14
N ARG A 215 -2.68 -20.72 -1.12
CA ARG A 215 -1.56 -19.76 -1.23
C ARG A 215 -0.32 -20.41 -1.83
N VAL A 216 -0.10 -21.67 -1.47
CA VAL A 216 0.89 -22.51 -2.16
C VAL A 216 0.14 -23.39 -3.15
N PRO A 217 0.33 -23.19 -4.46
CA PRO A 217 -0.34 -23.98 -5.48
C PRO A 217 -0.19 -25.49 -5.23
N GLY A 218 -1.24 -26.25 -5.47
CA GLY A 218 -1.21 -27.68 -5.20
C GLY A 218 -2.44 -28.41 -5.72
N SER A 219 -2.37 -29.73 -5.75
CA SER A 219 -3.48 -30.59 -6.10
C SER A 219 -4.49 -30.75 -4.96
N THR A 220 -5.68 -31.24 -5.24
CA THR A 220 -6.66 -31.61 -4.21
C THR A 220 -6.06 -32.56 -3.16
N GLY A 221 -5.15 -33.47 -3.57
CA GLY A 221 -4.45 -34.39 -2.66
C GLY A 221 -3.47 -33.65 -1.73
N ASP A 222 -2.80 -32.60 -2.21
CA ASP A 222 -1.90 -31.80 -1.40
C ASP A 222 -2.69 -31.00 -0.36
N ILE A 223 -3.82 -30.39 -0.76
CA ILE A 223 -4.72 -29.68 0.14
C ILE A 223 -5.27 -30.63 1.22
N SER A 224 -5.73 -31.79 0.82
CA SER A 224 -6.21 -32.84 1.74
C SER A 224 -5.18 -33.19 2.81
N ARG A 225 -3.92 -33.40 2.42
CA ARG A 225 -2.82 -33.69 3.35
C ARG A 225 -2.48 -32.53 4.27
N ARG A 226 -2.38 -31.33 3.72
CA ARG A 226 -2.04 -30.12 4.51
C ARG A 226 -3.06 -29.81 5.60
N LEU A 227 -4.34 -30.07 5.31
CA LEU A 227 -5.45 -29.71 6.21
C LEU A 227 -6.00 -30.91 7.00
N HIS A 228 -5.45 -32.11 6.80
CA HIS A 228 -5.92 -33.36 7.43
C HIS A 228 -7.42 -33.63 7.20
N ILE A 229 -7.93 -33.31 5.99
CA ILE A 229 -9.31 -33.59 5.57
C ILE A 229 -9.34 -34.63 4.46
N SER A 230 -10.51 -35.27 4.25
CA SER A 230 -10.64 -36.24 3.18
C SER A 230 -10.51 -35.63 1.78
N LYS A 231 -9.99 -36.35 0.79
CA LYS A 231 -9.91 -35.90 -0.61
C LYS A 231 -11.25 -35.45 -1.19
N PRO A 232 -12.38 -36.14 -0.97
CA PRO A 232 -13.69 -35.68 -1.41
C PRO A 232 -14.08 -34.35 -0.78
N SER A 233 -13.85 -34.17 0.51
CA SER A 233 -14.14 -32.91 1.21
C SER A 233 -13.30 -31.75 0.64
N ALA A 234 -11.98 -31.95 0.47
CA ALA A 234 -11.11 -30.95 -0.17
C ALA A 234 -11.62 -30.61 -1.57
N GLY A 235 -12.02 -31.58 -2.38
CA GLY A 235 -12.58 -31.40 -3.72
C GLY A 235 -13.88 -30.57 -3.72
N GLN A 236 -14.78 -30.84 -2.79
CA GLN A 236 -16.01 -30.07 -2.63
C GLN A 236 -15.72 -28.59 -2.31
N HIS A 237 -14.86 -28.32 -1.33
CA HIS A 237 -14.49 -26.95 -0.94
C HIS A 237 -13.79 -26.20 -2.07
N VAL A 238 -12.83 -26.83 -2.74
CA VAL A 238 -12.17 -26.26 -3.93
C VAL A 238 -13.18 -25.96 -5.05
N SER A 239 -14.15 -26.85 -5.28
CA SER A 239 -15.20 -26.63 -6.29
C SER A 239 -16.07 -25.41 -5.98
N VAL A 240 -16.44 -25.20 -4.70
CA VAL A 240 -17.18 -24.00 -4.28
C VAL A 240 -16.32 -22.75 -4.50
N LEU A 241 -15.09 -22.73 -4.00
CA LEU A 241 -14.16 -21.59 -4.13
C LEU A 241 -13.85 -21.26 -5.60
N ARG A 242 -13.79 -22.28 -6.47
CA ARG A 242 -13.63 -22.08 -7.91
C ARG A 242 -14.87 -21.43 -8.53
N ARG A 243 -16.07 -21.89 -8.19
CA ARG A 243 -17.33 -21.31 -8.68
C ARG A 243 -17.51 -19.86 -8.19
N SER A 244 -16.99 -19.53 -7.01
CA SER A 244 -16.96 -18.17 -6.47
C SER A 244 -15.85 -17.30 -7.07
N GLY A 245 -15.04 -17.82 -8.00
CA GLY A 245 -13.95 -17.06 -8.61
C GLY A 245 -12.73 -16.86 -7.72
N LEU A 246 -12.66 -17.45 -6.52
CA LEU A 246 -11.55 -17.29 -5.58
C LEU A 246 -10.34 -18.18 -5.91
N VAL A 247 -10.59 -19.31 -6.55
CA VAL A 247 -9.58 -20.31 -6.94
C VAL A 247 -9.70 -20.61 -8.42
N ALA A 248 -8.56 -20.67 -9.11
CA ALA A 248 -8.45 -21.19 -10.47
C ALA A 248 -7.84 -22.60 -10.45
N THR A 249 -8.19 -23.39 -11.44
CA THR A 249 -7.61 -24.75 -11.63
C THR A 249 -6.95 -24.82 -12.99
N GLU A 250 -5.68 -25.13 -13.01
CA GLU A 250 -4.90 -25.41 -14.23
C GLU A 250 -4.59 -26.88 -14.32
N ARG A 251 -4.71 -27.45 -15.51
CA ARG A 251 -4.25 -28.83 -15.79
C ARG A 251 -2.81 -28.77 -16.29
N ARG A 252 -1.89 -29.40 -15.53
CA ARG A 252 -0.52 -29.63 -15.95
C ARG A 252 -0.34 -31.14 -16.11
N SER A 253 -0.19 -31.58 -17.35
CA SER A 253 -0.13 -32.99 -17.66
C SER A 253 -1.38 -33.74 -17.14
N ASN A 254 -1.24 -34.66 -16.21
CA ASN A 254 -2.35 -35.40 -15.59
C ASN A 254 -2.78 -34.86 -14.21
N LEU A 255 -2.25 -33.71 -13.78
CA LEU A 255 -2.54 -33.18 -12.46
C LEU A 255 -3.35 -31.86 -12.56
N ALA A 256 -4.45 -31.78 -11.80
CA ALA A 256 -5.17 -30.53 -11.59
C ALA A 256 -4.50 -29.78 -10.44
N VAL A 257 -3.93 -28.62 -10.74
CA VAL A 257 -3.29 -27.74 -9.77
C VAL A 257 -4.22 -26.53 -9.51
N HIS A 258 -4.51 -26.29 -8.24
CA HIS A 258 -5.33 -25.19 -7.77
C HIS A 258 -4.43 -24.05 -7.34
N ARG A 259 -4.82 -22.81 -7.68
CA ARG A 259 -4.14 -21.58 -7.30
C ARG A 259 -5.16 -20.47 -6.97
N LEU A 260 -4.75 -19.48 -6.21
CA LEU A 260 -5.56 -18.28 -5.98
C LEU A 260 -5.76 -17.51 -7.29
N THR A 261 -6.92 -16.90 -7.42
CA THR A 261 -7.16 -15.81 -8.38
C THR A 261 -6.80 -14.47 -7.75
N HIS A 262 -6.79 -13.38 -8.54
CA HIS A 262 -6.67 -12.03 -7.99
C HIS A 262 -7.72 -11.73 -6.91
N LEU A 263 -8.95 -12.19 -7.12
CA LEU A 263 -10.02 -12.05 -6.12
C LEU A 263 -9.70 -12.86 -4.86
N GLY A 264 -9.19 -14.09 -5.01
CA GLY A 264 -8.78 -14.93 -3.89
C GLY A 264 -7.63 -14.32 -3.08
N GLU A 265 -6.65 -13.69 -3.76
CA GLU A 265 -5.54 -12.98 -3.12
C GLU A 265 -6.05 -11.74 -2.37
N ALA A 266 -6.96 -10.96 -2.98
CA ALA A 266 -7.57 -9.78 -2.36
C ALA A 266 -8.38 -10.15 -1.11
N VAL A 267 -9.17 -11.21 -1.16
CA VAL A 267 -9.97 -11.71 -0.01
C VAL A 267 -9.08 -12.19 1.14
N LEU A 268 -7.88 -12.70 0.85
CA LEU A 268 -6.88 -13.06 1.85
C LEU A 268 -6.02 -11.88 2.32
N GLY A 269 -6.37 -10.65 1.94
CA GLY A 269 -5.68 -9.43 2.34
C GLY A 269 -4.30 -9.24 1.69
N ARG A 270 -4.04 -9.89 0.54
CA ARG A 270 -2.83 -9.66 -0.26
C ARG A 270 -3.17 -8.90 -1.54
N PRO A 271 -2.47 -7.81 -1.83
CA PRO A 271 -2.59 -7.19 -3.15
C PRO A 271 -2.10 -8.17 -4.21
N ALA A 272 -2.87 -8.30 -5.27
CA ALA A 272 -2.47 -9.05 -6.44
C ALA A 272 -1.14 -8.50 -6.99
N VAL A 273 -0.09 -9.29 -6.95
CA VAL A 273 1.13 -9.00 -7.71
C VAL A 273 0.75 -9.13 -9.19
N ARG A 274 0.59 -8.01 -9.89
CA ARG A 274 0.52 -8.05 -11.35
C ARG A 274 1.83 -8.69 -11.82
N ALA A 275 1.75 -9.91 -12.30
CA ALA A 275 2.78 -10.46 -13.15
C ALA A 275 2.86 -9.50 -14.35
N GLY A 276 3.96 -8.74 -14.45
CA GLY A 276 4.26 -7.95 -15.63
C GLY A 276 4.22 -8.88 -16.86
N PRO A 277 3.91 -8.33 -18.06
CA PRO A 277 3.94 -9.14 -19.26
C PRO A 277 5.33 -9.78 -19.38
N SER A 278 5.36 -11.11 -19.38
CA SER A 278 6.56 -11.88 -19.71
C SER A 278 6.97 -11.48 -21.11
N THR A 279 7.98 -10.63 -21.22
CA THR A 279 8.63 -10.33 -22.48
C THR A 279 9.40 -11.60 -22.88
N ALA A 280 8.72 -12.50 -23.58
CA ALA A 280 9.38 -13.54 -24.33
C ALA A 280 10.13 -12.85 -25.46
N LEU A 281 11.41 -12.58 -25.26
CA LEU A 281 12.36 -12.30 -26.34
C LEU A 281 12.54 -13.58 -27.16
N ARG A 282 12.16 -13.51 -28.42
CA ARG A 282 12.72 -14.35 -29.47
C ARG A 282 14.05 -13.76 -29.91
#